data_68542442f9e22f71fefd0275896638ba
#
_entry.id   68542442f9e22f71fefd0275896638ba
#
_cell.length_a   1.000
_cell.length_b   1.000
_cell.length_c   1.000
_cell.angle_alpha   90.00
_cell.angle_beta   90.00
_cell.angle_gamma   90.00
#
_symmetry.space_group_name_H-M   'P 1'
#
loop_
_entity.id
_entity.type
_entity.pdbx_description
1 polymer ?
#
loop_
_entity_poly.entity_id
_entity_poly.type
_entity_poly.pdbx_seq_one_letter_code
_entity_poly.pdbx_strand_id
1 'polypeptide(L)'
;EKFNFPFDTKNLPKDMEIALGKKKISQKLNFWDLIDYNISFDFLLGNFTSIFKRKMWIENLDCLDKTLIKDTRLWSNFDNTCGHTKVYANAFRNSKAYFCAEGLTVNSYGARGWDKLYPLIEIVRLPEILDYYRYKGLSLKSYLINKNYAFRNFINYLVKIIINGKSGGIHYINFYKHIFLNLIYPNVYLSFIYFIIRKLKKLIKI
;
A
#
# COMPACT_ATOMS: atom_id res chain seq x y z
N GLU A 1 -12.06 2.87 -24.13
CA GLU A 1 -13.54 2.86 -24.00
C GLU A 1 -13.95 3.82 -22.89
N LYS A 2 -14.92 4.73 -23.20
CA LYS A 2 -15.49 5.62 -22.18
C LYS A 2 -16.59 4.84 -21.45
N PHE A 3 -16.35 4.53 -20.18
CA PHE A 3 -17.37 3.95 -19.34
C PHE A 3 -18.38 5.02 -18.94
N ASN A 4 -19.68 4.72 -19.12
CA ASN A 4 -20.75 5.57 -18.62
C ASN A 4 -21.03 5.28 -17.15
N PHE A 5 -21.23 6.33 -16.35
CA PHE A 5 -21.70 6.21 -14.99
C PHE A 5 -23.25 6.20 -14.95
N PRO A 6 -23.88 5.46 -14.02
CA PRO A 6 -23.28 4.51 -13.06
C PRO A 6 -22.88 3.18 -13.73
N PHE A 7 -21.82 2.56 -13.21
CA PHE A 7 -21.40 1.24 -13.69
C PHE A 7 -22.39 0.16 -13.25
N ASP A 8 -22.79 -0.67 -14.20
CA ASP A 8 -23.38 -1.96 -13.86
C ASP A 8 -22.25 -2.95 -13.54
N THR A 9 -22.08 -3.27 -12.26
CA THR A 9 -21.05 -4.20 -11.79
C THR A 9 -21.24 -5.63 -12.31
N LYS A 10 -22.43 -5.97 -12.86
CA LYS A 10 -22.72 -7.27 -13.47
C LYS A 10 -22.17 -7.38 -14.89
N ASN A 11 -21.92 -6.24 -15.55
CA ASN A 11 -21.45 -6.15 -16.93
C ASN A 11 -20.03 -5.57 -17.04
N LEU A 12 -19.18 -5.82 -16.05
CA LEU A 12 -17.77 -5.43 -16.13
C LEU A 12 -17.09 -6.14 -17.30
N PRO A 13 -16.15 -5.46 -18.03
CA PRO A 13 -15.35 -6.10 -19.07
C PRO A 13 -14.65 -7.35 -18.53
N LYS A 14 -14.61 -8.42 -19.36
CA LYS A 14 -14.01 -9.71 -18.95
C LYS A 14 -12.51 -9.63 -18.68
N ASP A 15 -11.84 -8.62 -19.22
CA ASP A 15 -10.42 -8.32 -19.04
C ASP A 15 -10.14 -7.37 -17.88
N MET A 16 -11.18 -6.92 -17.16
CA MET A 16 -11.01 -6.10 -15.98
C MET A 16 -10.37 -6.92 -14.86
N GLU A 17 -9.14 -6.57 -14.48
CA GLU A 17 -8.45 -7.20 -13.37
C GLU A 17 -9.12 -6.80 -12.06
N ILE A 18 -9.83 -7.74 -11.43
CA ILE A 18 -10.42 -7.52 -10.12
C ILE A 18 -9.31 -7.73 -9.09
N ALA A 19 -8.79 -6.64 -8.54
CA ALA A 19 -7.81 -6.68 -7.46
C ALA A 19 -8.47 -7.13 -6.14
N LEU A 20 -9.01 -8.34 -6.14
CA LEU A 20 -9.51 -9.00 -4.95
C LEU A 20 -8.34 -9.65 -4.22
N GLY A 21 -8.22 -9.42 -2.92
CA GLY A 21 -7.39 -10.22 -2.04
C GLY A 21 -7.75 -11.72 -2.19
N LYS A 22 -6.89 -12.58 -1.68
CA LYS A 22 -7.13 -14.03 -1.71
C LYS A 22 -8.33 -14.47 -0.88
N LYS A 23 -8.71 -13.67 0.11
CA LYS A 23 -9.84 -13.92 0.99
C LYS A 23 -11.15 -13.59 0.28
N LYS A 24 -12.02 -14.58 0.14
CA LYS A 24 -13.26 -14.51 -0.66
C LYS A 24 -14.54 -14.45 0.16
N ILE A 25 -14.43 -14.45 1.50
CA ILE A 25 -15.58 -14.50 2.40
C ILE A 25 -15.63 -13.21 3.20
N SER A 26 -16.75 -12.50 3.07
CA SER A 26 -17.05 -11.32 3.88
C SER A 26 -17.27 -11.73 5.34
N GLN A 27 -16.65 -11.02 6.27
CA GLN A 27 -16.72 -11.39 7.68
C GLN A 27 -16.38 -10.23 8.62
N LYS A 28 -16.82 -10.38 9.87
CA LYS A 28 -16.46 -9.51 10.99
C LYS A 28 -15.11 -9.94 11.56
N LEU A 29 -14.18 -9.00 11.71
CA LEU A 29 -12.80 -9.20 12.15
C LEU A 29 -12.44 -8.21 13.26
N ASN A 30 -11.35 -8.46 13.98
CA ASN A 30 -10.71 -7.39 14.73
C ASN A 30 -9.97 -6.46 13.75
N PHE A 31 -9.76 -5.22 14.11
CA PHE A 31 -9.09 -4.24 13.25
C PHE A 31 -7.72 -4.74 12.74
N TRP A 32 -6.90 -5.32 13.61
CA TRP A 32 -5.56 -5.80 13.23
C TRP A 32 -5.59 -7.03 12.30
N ASP A 33 -6.69 -7.77 12.26
CA ASP A 33 -6.84 -8.91 11.34
C ASP A 33 -7.11 -8.45 9.89
N LEU A 34 -7.43 -7.16 9.69
CA LEU A 34 -7.49 -6.54 8.35
C LEU A 34 -6.09 -6.33 7.75
N ILE A 35 -5.06 -6.25 8.61
CA ILE A 35 -3.67 -6.09 8.17
C ILE A 35 -3.11 -7.46 7.81
N ASP A 36 -3.58 -7.95 6.67
CA ASP A 36 -3.27 -9.26 6.11
C ASP A 36 -3.19 -9.14 4.58
N TYR A 37 -2.06 -9.55 4.00
CA TYR A 37 -1.85 -9.53 2.55
C TYR A 37 -2.83 -10.42 1.77
N ASN A 38 -3.50 -11.36 2.43
CA ASN A 38 -4.59 -12.15 1.83
C ASN A 38 -5.90 -11.38 1.71
N ILE A 39 -6.06 -10.31 2.48
CA ILE A 39 -7.18 -9.36 2.40
C ILE A 39 -6.83 -8.24 1.43
N SER A 40 -5.76 -7.51 1.73
CA SER A 40 -5.28 -6.42 0.88
C SER A 40 -3.79 -6.21 1.10
N PHE A 41 -3.02 -6.19 0.02
CA PHE A 41 -1.61 -5.84 0.12
C PHE A 41 -1.38 -4.36 0.49
N ASP A 42 -2.36 -3.51 0.22
CA ASP A 42 -2.27 -2.07 0.49
C ASP A 42 -2.40 -1.73 1.98
N PHE A 43 -2.77 -2.69 2.84
CA PHE A 43 -2.84 -2.53 4.29
C PHE A 43 -3.56 -1.25 4.73
N LEU A 44 -4.73 -0.99 4.16
CA LEU A 44 -5.57 0.19 4.37
C LEU A 44 -4.99 1.51 3.81
N LEU A 45 -3.98 1.47 2.95
CA LEU A 45 -3.48 2.65 2.25
C LEU A 45 -4.55 3.29 1.34
N GLY A 46 -5.40 2.48 0.71
CA GLY A 46 -6.52 2.95 -0.11
C GLY A 46 -7.69 3.41 0.75
N ASN A 47 -7.71 4.68 1.17
CA ASN A 47 -8.78 5.23 2.02
C ASN A 47 -10.18 5.20 1.38
N PHE A 48 -10.27 5.22 0.05
CA PHE A 48 -11.51 5.14 -0.72
C PHE A 48 -12.21 3.77 -0.63
N THR A 49 -11.53 2.76 -0.10
CA THR A 49 -12.10 1.42 0.13
C THR A 49 -12.62 1.22 1.55
N SER A 50 -12.63 2.28 2.37
CA SER A 50 -12.96 2.18 3.79
C SER A 50 -14.14 3.08 4.16
N ILE A 51 -15.10 2.54 4.91
CA ILE A 51 -16.21 3.28 5.53
C ILE A 51 -16.02 3.22 7.04
N PHE A 52 -16.06 4.36 7.71
CA PHE A 52 -15.76 4.48 9.13
C PHE A 52 -16.59 5.55 9.83
N LYS A 53 -16.65 5.49 11.16
CA LYS A 53 -17.35 6.48 11.99
C LYS A 53 -16.58 7.80 12.02
N ARG A 54 -17.14 8.87 11.44
CA ARG A 54 -16.53 10.21 11.38
C ARG A 54 -16.09 10.73 12.74
N LYS A 55 -16.87 10.51 13.81
CA LYS A 55 -16.53 10.93 15.18
C LYS A 55 -15.17 10.38 15.62
N MET A 56 -14.96 9.06 15.46
CA MET A 56 -13.70 8.42 15.84
C MET A 56 -12.51 8.94 15.01
N TRP A 57 -12.73 9.29 13.76
CA TRP A 57 -11.74 9.92 12.92
C TRP A 57 -11.31 11.28 13.49
N ILE A 58 -12.28 12.16 13.75
CA ILE A 58 -12.02 13.52 14.24
C ILE A 58 -11.29 13.51 15.58
N GLU A 59 -11.71 12.64 16.50
CA GLU A 59 -11.11 12.50 17.84
C GLU A 59 -9.66 11.99 17.82
N ASN A 60 -9.16 11.50 16.69
CA ASN A 60 -7.82 10.93 16.55
C ASN A 60 -6.92 11.71 15.57
N LEU A 61 -7.32 12.89 15.12
CA LEU A 61 -6.52 13.71 14.20
C LEU A 61 -5.21 14.23 14.80
N ASP A 62 -5.12 14.32 16.11
CA ASP A 62 -3.91 14.81 16.81
C ASP A 62 -2.71 13.87 16.69
N CYS A 63 -2.91 12.66 16.18
CA CYS A 63 -1.80 11.76 15.84
C CYS A 63 -1.00 12.20 14.60
N LEU A 64 -1.51 13.17 13.87
CA LEU A 64 -0.91 13.69 12.65
C LEU A 64 -0.02 14.90 12.96
N ASP A 65 1.16 14.95 12.35
CA ASP A 65 2.02 16.12 12.42
C ASP A 65 1.50 17.20 11.44
N LYS A 66 0.98 18.30 12.03
CA LYS A 66 0.40 19.41 11.28
C LYS A 66 1.40 20.12 10.36
N THR A 67 2.69 20.08 10.68
CA THR A 67 3.74 20.68 9.85
C THR A 67 4.02 19.81 8.62
N LEU A 68 4.05 18.49 8.80
CA LEU A 68 4.27 17.53 7.72
C LEU A 68 3.09 17.44 6.75
N ILE A 69 1.86 17.60 7.25
CA ILE A 69 0.65 17.63 6.39
C ILE A 69 0.65 18.86 5.46
N LYS A 70 1.15 20.00 5.95
CA LYS A 70 1.23 21.24 5.17
C LYS A 70 2.29 21.19 4.07
N ASP A 71 3.17 20.19 4.05
CA ASP A 71 4.13 20.00 2.98
C ASP A 71 3.40 19.71 1.67
N THR A 72 3.47 20.65 0.72
CA THR A 72 2.79 20.53 -0.59
C THR A 72 3.49 19.60 -1.57
N ARG A 73 4.70 19.13 -1.24
CA ARG A 73 5.44 18.20 -2.10
C ARG A 73 4.78 16.82 -2.03
N LEU A 74 4.34 16.37 -3.17
CA LEU A 74 3.63 15.11 -3.29
C LEU A 74 4.47 13.94 -2.74
N TRP A 75 3.92 13.22 -1.77
CA TRP A 75 4.49 12.02 -1.14
C TRP A 75 5.84 12.22 -0.44
N SER A 76 6.15 13.45 -0.05
CA SER A 76 7.43 13.81 0.59
C SER A 76 7.62 13.11 1.95
N ASN A 77 6.55 12.90 2.69
CA ASN A 77 6.61 12.33 4.03
C ASN A 77 5.40 11.41 4.31
N PHE A 78 5.45 10.73 5.45
CA PHE A 78 4.41 9.77 5.82
C PHE A 78 3.04 10.43 6.04
N ASP A 79 3.00 11.56 6.74
CA ASP A 79 1.75 12.19 7.16
C ASP A 79 0.97 12.80 5.99
N ASN A 80 1.65 13.39 5.01
CA ASN A 80 0.98 13.90 3.82
C ASN A 80 0.61 12.83 2.79
N THR A 81 1.22 11.64 2.88
CA THR A 81 0.95 10.53 1.96
C THR A 81 -0.07 9.55 2.52
N CYS A 82 0.18 9.10 3.76
CA CYS A 82 -0.50 7.97 4.38
C CYS A 82 -1.09 8.34 5.75
N GLY A 83 -1.25 9.62 6.06
CA GLY A 83 -1.71 10.11 7.37
C GLY A 83 -3.00 9.45 7.84
N HIS A 84 -3.92 9.13 6.92
CA HIS A 84 -5.15 8.41 7.25
C HIS A 84 -4.89 7.05 7.91
N THR A 85 -3.80 6.36 7.57
CA THR A 85 -3.45 5.07 8.19
C THR A 85 -3.05 5.24 9.65
N LYS A 86 -2.41 6.38 10.02
CA LYS A 86 -2.16 6.72 11.43
C LYS A 86 -3.46 6.90 12.19
N VAL A 87 -4.40 7.65 11.61
CA VAL A 87 -5.72 7.87 12.22
C VAL A 87 -6.45 6.55 12.41
N TYR A 88 -6.45 5.67 11.41
CA TYR A 88 -7.05 4.34 11.54
C TYR A 88 -6.43 3.52 12.69
N ALA A 89 -5.10 3.47 12.78
CA ALA A 89 -4.42 2.74 13.83
C ALA A 89 -4.72 3.27 15.23
N ASN A 90 -4.91 4.58 15.39
CA ASN A 90 -5.26 5.17 16.68
C ASN A 90 -6.75 4.98 17.00
N ALA A 91 -7.63 5.26 16.05
CA ALA A 91 -9.08 5.26 16.25
C ALA A 91 -9.65 3.84 16.39
N PHE A 92 -9.13 2.87 15.65
CA PHE A 92 -9.80 1.58 15.47
C PHE A 92 -9.05 0.37 16.01
N ARG A 93 -7.84 0.52 16.58
CA ARG A 93 -7.00 -0.60 17.07
C ARG A 93 -7.72 -1.61 17.97
N ASN A 94 -8.72 -1.17 18.74
CA ASN A 94 -9.50 -1.99 19.64
C ASN A 94 -10.93 -2.29 19.11
N SER A 95 -11.20 -1.94 17.85
CA SER A 95 -12.53 -2.06 17.26
C SER A 95 -12.69 -3.35 16.47
N LYS A 96 -13.94 -3.74 16.24
CA LYS A 96 -14.32 -4.68 15.21
C LYS A 96 -14.47 -3.96 13.88
N ALA A 97 -14.13 -4.64 12.79
CA ALA A 97 -14.33 -4.18 11.43
C ALA A 97 -15.08 -5.24 10.62
N TYR A 98 -15.79 -4.82 9.58
CA TYR A 98 -16.40 -5.72 8.62
C TYR A 98 -15.57 -5.69 7.33
N PHE A 99 -15.04 -6.84 6.94
CA PHE A 99 -14.40 -7.03 5.65
C PHE A 99 -15.45 -7.46 4.64
N CYS A 100 -15.62 -6.66 3.58
CA CYS A 100 -16.45 -7.01 2.43
C CYS A 100 -15.56 -7.58 1.32
N ALA A 101 -15.80 -8.83 0.95
CA ALA A 101 -15.03 -9.52 -0.09
C ALA A 101 -15.55 -9.23 -1.51
N GLU A 102 -16.66 -8.51 -1.64
CA GLU A 102 -17.24 -8.13 -2.92
C GLU A 102 -16.54 -6.88 -3.48
N GLY A 103 -16.40 -6.82 -4.80
CA GLY A 103 -15.83 -5.66 -5.49
C GLY A 103 -16.86 -4.53 -5.57
N LEU A 104 -16.82 -3.60 -4.60
CA LEU A 104 -17.76 -2.48 -4.50
C LEU A 104 -17.27 -1.21 -5.21
N THR A 105 -15.99 -1.14 -5.60
CA THR A 105 -15.42 0.05 -6.22
C THR A 105 -14.60 -0.32 -7.44
N VAL A 106 -14.61 0.57 -8.44
CA VAL A 106 -13.77 0.47 -9.63
C VAL A 106 -12.76 1.60 -9.60
N ASN A 107 -11.48 1.26 -9.70
CA ASN A 107 -10.39 2.23 -9.75
C ASN A 107 -9.80 2.29 -11.17
N SER A 108 -9.81 3.48 -11.79
CA SER A 108 -9.16 3.69 -13.08
C SER A 108 -7.65 3.77 -12.89
N TYR A 109 -6.91 2.87 -13.55
CA TYR A 109 -5.45 2.82 -13.51
C TYR A 109 -4.84 3.57 -14.71
N GLY A 110 -3.67 4.18 -14.52
CA GLY A 110 -2.88 4.76 -15.62
C GLY A 110 -3.23 6.19 -16.02
N ALA A 111 -4.27 6.81 -15.45
CA ALA A 111 -4.70 8.18 -15.78
C ALA A 111 -4.10 9.26 -14.87
N ARG A 112 -3.13 8.93 -14.00
CA ARG A 112 -2.70 9.81 -12.92
C ARG A 112 -1.28 10.32 -13.14
N GLY A 113 -1.06 11.64 -13.05
CA GLY A 113 0.24 12.29 -13.22
C GLY A 113 1.32 11.90 -12.20
N TRP A 114 0.97 11.13 -11.17
CA TRP A 114 1.87 10.68 -10.12
C TRP A 114 2.36 9.23 -10.24
N ASP A 115 2.06 8.54 -11.34
CA ASP A 115 2.43 7.12 -11.56
C ASP A 115 3.94 6.86 -11.39
N LYS A 116 4.79 7.84 -11.72
CA LYS A 116 6.25 7.73 -11.54
C LYS A 116 6.68 7.62 -10.08
N LEU A 117 5.87 8.15 -9.15
CA LEU A 117 6.11 8.10 -7.71
C LEU A 117 5.54 6.84 -7.05
N TYR A 118 4.68 6.07 -7.75
CA TYR A 118 4.06 4.88 -7.16
C TYR A 118 5.07 3.88 -6.58
N PRO A 119 6.24 3.63 -7.21
CA PRO A 119 7.28 2.80 -6.61
C PRO A 119 7.74 3.25 -5.22
N LEU A 120 7.72 4.56 -4.93
CA LEU A 120 8.07 5.11 -3.61
C LEU A 120 7.06 4.68 -2.54
N ILE A 121 5.78 4.63 -2.88
CA ILE A 121 4.75 4.12 -1.94
C ILE A 121 5.09 2.68 -1.55
N GLU A 122 5.37 1.84 -2.51
CA GLU A 122 5.56 0.41 -2.29
C GLU A 122 6.79 0.10 -1.41
N ILE A 123 7.92 0.75 -1.65
CA ILE A 123 9.18 0.40 -0.95
C ILE A 123 9.50 1.31 0.24
N VAL A 124 8.81 2.43 0.39
CA VAL A 124 9.03 3.37 1.49
C VAL A 124 7.79 3.50 2.36
N ARG A 125 6.67 3.98 1.80
CA ARG A 125 5.48 4.33 2.60
C ARG A 125 4.77 3.11 3.16
N LEU A 126 4.63 2.05 2.39
CA LEU A 126 4.00 0.82 2.86
C LEU A 126 4.76 0.16 4.03
N PRO A 127 6.09 -0.01 3.98
CA PRO A 127 6.88 -0.42 5.15
C PRO A 127 6.75 0.53 6.35
N GLU A 128 6.72 1.86 6.15
CA GLU A 128 6.52 2.83 7.23
C GLU A 128 5.13 2.70 7.89
N ILE A 129 4.08 2.41 7.10
CA ILE A 129 2.74 2.11 7.64
C ILE A 129 2.82 0.90 8.56
N LEU A 130 3.45 -0.19 8.13
CA LEU A 130 3.56 -1.40 8.93
C LEU A 130 4.39 -1.18 10.20
N ASP A 131 5.46 -0.38 10.15
CA ASP A 131 6.23 0.02 11.32
C ASP A 131 5.35 0.78 12.33
N TYR A 132 4.54 1.71 11.84
CA TYR A 132 3.60 2.43 12.68
C TYR A 132 2.51 1.53 13.27
N TYR A 133 1.96 0.61 12.48
CA TYR A 133 0.99 -0.38 12.98
C TYR A 133 1.61 -1.28 14.06
N ARG A 134 2.86 -1.70 13.87
CA ARG A 134 3.60 -2.45 14.90
C ARG A 134 3.72 -1.67 16.20
N TYR A 135 4.09 -0.41 16.11
CA TYR A 135 4.14 0.50 17.27
C TYR A 135 2.78 0.64 17.96
N LYS A 136 1.67 0.61 17.22
CA LYS A 136 0.29 0.77 17.74
C LYS A 136 -0.38 -0.53 18.19
N GLY A 137 0.27 -1.68 18.07
CA GLY A 137 -0.22 -2.94 18.63
C GLY A 137 -0.44 -4.08 17.64
N LEU A 138 -0.08 -3.93 16.36
CA LEU A 138 -0.05 -5.05 15.43
C LEU A 138 0.91 -6.13 15.97
N SER A 139 0.48 -7.39 16.00
CA SER A 139 1.31 -8.49 16.49
C SER A 139 2.63 -8.61 15.72
N LEU A 140 3.72 -9.03 16.40
CA LEU A 140 5.02 -9.21 15.76
C LEU A 140 4.94 -10.18 14.57
N LYS A 141 4.18 -11.27 14.73
CA LYS A 141 3.97 -12.26 13.66
C LYS A 141 3.33 -11.62 12.42
N SER A 142 2.21 -10.92 12.58
CA SER A 142 1.53 -10.23 11.47
C SER A 142 2.42 -9.17 10.84
N TYR A 143 3.13 -8.39 11.66
CA TYR A 143 4.07 -7.39 11.18
C TYR A 143 5.15 -8.00 10.28
N LEU A 144 5.86 -9.05 10.75
CA LEU A 144 6.95 -9.66 9.99
C LEU A 144 6.46 -10.28 8.68
N ILE A 145 5.33 -10.99 8.70
CA ILE A 145 4.74 -11.61 7.51
C ILE A 145 4.35 -10.54 6.48
N ASN A 146 3.61 -9.52 6.90
CA ASN A 146 3.09 -8.50 5.99
C ASN A 146 4.20 -7.57 5.49
N LYS A 147 5.19 -7.25 6.32
CA LYS A 147 6.35 -6.46 5.90
C LYS A 147 7.22 -7.21 4.88
N ASN A 148 7.46 -8.51 5.12
CA ASN A 148 8.13 -9.34 4.12
C ASN A 148 7.34 -9.36 2.79
N TYR A 149 6.02 -9.50 2.84
CA TYR A 149 5.18 -9.47 1.64
C TYR A 149 5.23 -8.12 0.90
N ALA A 150 5.28 -7.00 1.62
CA ALA A 150 5.42 -5.68 1.03
C ALA A 150 6.68 -5.57 0.14
N PHE A 151 7.75 -6.29 0.45
CA PHE A 151 8.99 -6.30 -0.33
C PHE A 151 9.02 -7.26 -1.54
N ARG A 152 7.90 -7.90 -1.91
CA ARG A 152 7.84 -8.87 -3.03
C ARG A 152 8.30 -8.32 -4.39
N ASN A 153 8.24 -7.00 -4.59
CA ASN A 153 8.67 -6.32 -5.82
C ASN A 153 9.80 -5.29 -5.56
N PHE A 154 10.50 -5.39 -4.44
CA PHE A 154 11.43 -4.39 -3.95
C PHE A 154 12.45 -3.92 -5.01
N ILE A 155 13.18 -4.84 -5.62
CA ILE A 155 14.21 -4.51 -6.61
C ILE A 155 13.63 -3.86 -7.86
N ASN A 156 12.49 -4.34 -8.34
CA ASN A 156 11.84 -3.76 -9.52
C ASN A 156 11.45 -2.29 -9.28
N TYR A 157 10.92 -1.98 -8.10
CA TYR A 157 10.54 -0.62 -7.74
C TYR A 157 11.74 0.26 -7.44
N LEU A 158 12.77 -0.25 -6.77
CA LEU A 158 14.01 0.48 -6.53
C LEU A 158 14.68 0.88 -7.84
N VAL A 159 14.79 -0.04 -8.80
CA VAL A 159 15.32 0.25 -10.15
C VAL A 159 14.50 1.32 -10.86
N LYS A 160 13.16 1.26 -10.79
CA LYS A 160 12.29 2.30 -11.36
C LYS A 160 12.53 3.68 -10.75
N ILE A 161 12.70 3.75 -9.42
CA ILE A 161 13.00 5.01 -8.73
C ILE A 161 14.35 5.58 -9.19
N ILE A 162 15.38 4.72 -9.26
CA ILE A 162 16.72 5.13 -9.72
C ILE A 162 16.67 5.67 -11.16
N ILE A 163 15.98 4.97 -12.06
CA ILE A 163 15.84 5.38 -13.47
C ILE A 163 15.08 6.72 -13.58
N ASN A 164 14.01 6.87 -12.80
CA ASN A 164 13.20 8.10 -12.82
C ASN A 164 13.87 9.27 -12.04
N GLY A 165 14.89 9.00 -11.23
CA GLY A 165 15.62 10.00 -10.48
C GLY A 165 14.72 10.88 -9.59
N LYS A 166 14.84 12.21 -9.74
CA LYS A 166 14.01 13.14 -8.94
C LYS A 166 12.52 12.98 -9.16
N SER A 167 12.07 12.69 -10.39
CA SER A 167 10.65 12.45 -10.70
C SER A 167 10.11 11.15 -10.09
N GLY A 168 10.99 10.18 -9.77
CA GLY A 168 10.66 8.95 -9.06
C GLY A 168 10.75 9.06 -7.53
N GLY A 169 11.15 10.22 -7.01
CA GLY A 169 11.22 10.47 -5.57
C GLY A 169 12.48 9.94 -4.88
N ILE A 170 13.59 9.71 -5.60
CA ILE A 170 14.84 9.17 -5.04
C ILE A 170 15.35 9.99 -3.84
N HIS A 171 15.15 11.30 -3.84
CA HIS A 171 15.54 12.20 -2.77
C HIS A 171 14.74 12.05 -1.47
N TYR A 172 13.62 11.30 -1.50
CA TYR A 172 12.84 10.94 -0.31
C TYR A 172 13.31 9.62 0.33
N ILE A 173 14.25 8.91 -0.31
CA ILE A 173 14.75 7.64 0.20
C ILE A 173 15.91 7.91 1.19
N ASN A 174 15.70 7.51 2.43
CA ASN A 174 16.79 7.30 3.35
C ASN A 174 17.35 5.88 3.12
N PHE A 175 18.53 5.76 2.47
CA PHE A 175 19.11 4.49 2.08
C PHE A 175 19.33 3.54 3.26
N TYR A 176 19.77 4.05 4.38
CA TYR A 176 19.96 3.23 5.58
C TYR A 176 18.60 2.66 6.06
N LYS A 177 17.62 3.53 6.31
CA LYS A 177 16.30 3.14 6.84
C LYS A 177 15.50 2.28 5.86
N HIS A 178 15.42 2.70 4.59
CA HIS A 178 14.48 2.12 3.65
C HIS A 178 15.07 0.97 2.83
N ILE A 179 16.41 0.86 2.76
CA ILE A 179 17.07 -0.22 2.04
C ILE A 179 17.83 -1.11 3.01
N PHE A 180 18.84 -0.59 3.70
CA PHE A 180 19.78 -1.42 4.47
C PHE A 180 19.08 -2.22 5.57
N LEU A 181 18.25 -1.58 6.40
CA LEU A 181 17.50 -2.26 7.47
C LEU A 181 16.49 -3.29 6.96
N ASN A 182 16.08 -3.19 5.70
CA ASN A 182 15.12 -4.10 5.11
C ASN A 182 15.74 -5.30 4.39
N LEU A 183 17.06 -5.39 4.30
CA LEU A 183 17.76 -6.55 3.74
C LEU A 183 17.58 -7.84 4.54
N ILE A 184 17.05 -7.76 5.76
CA ILE A 184 16.70 -8.93 6.58
C ILE A 184 15.49 -9.71 6.04
N TYR A 185 14.69 -9.11 5.14
CA TYR A 185 13.47 -9.74 4.65
C TYR A 185 13.75 -10.62 3.41
N PRO A 186 13.37 -11.92 3.43
CA PRO A 186 13.62 -12.84 2.32
C PRO A 186 13.09 -12.37 0.97
N ASN A 187 11.94 -11.68 0.94
CA ASN A 187 11.34 -11.20 -0.31
C ASN A 187 12.18 -10.13 -1.03
N VAL A 188 13.09 -9.46 -0.33
CA VAL A 188 14.06 -8.57 -0.99
C VAL A 188 14.94 -9.36 -1.96
N TYR A 189 15.47 -10.50 -1.53
CA TYR A 189 16.31 -11.38 -2.35
C TYR A 189 15.49 -12.10 -3.43
N LEU A 190 14.31 -12.60 -3.09
CA LEU A 190 13.42 -13.22 -4.08
C LEU A 190 13.03 -12.22 -5.17
N SER A 191 12.80 -10.95 -4.81
CA SER A 191 12.49 -9.91 -5.80
C SER A 191 13.65 -9.68 -6.78
N PHE A 192 14.90 -9.83 -6.35
CA PHE A 192 16.08 -9.75 -7.19
C PHE A 192 16.13 -10.92 -8.19
N ILE A 193 15.92 -12.15 -7.71
CA ILE A 193 15.87 -13.34 -8.57
C ILE A 193 14.77 -13.18 -9.63
N TYR A 194 13.56 -12.80 -9.23
CA TYR A 194 12.46 -12.57 -10.18
C TYR A 194 12.74 -11.44 -11.18
N PHE A 195 13.43 -10.39 -10.75
CA PHE A 195 13.84 -9.30 -11.64
C PHE A 195 14.77 -9.83 -12.74
N ILE A 196 15.80 -10.60 -12.38
CA ILE A 196 16.74 -11.21 -13.34
C ILE A 196 15.99 -12.15 -14.30
N ILE A 197 15.17 -13.07 -13.78
CA ILE A 197 14.41 -14.00 -14.62
C ILE A 197 13.53 -13.25 -15.64
N ARG A 198 12.85 -12.17 -15.22
CA ARG A 198 12.03 -11.36 -16.14
C ARG A 198 12.87 -10.68 -17.23
N LYS A 199 14.07 -10.21 -16.90
CA LYS A 199 14.99 -9.63 -17.90
C LYS A 199 15.49 -10.66 -18.89
N LEU A 200 15.92 -11.83 -18.43
CA LEU A 200 16.35 -12.93 -19.27
C LEU A 200 15.24 -13.41 -20.22
N LYS A 201 14.01 -13.60 -19.71
CA LYS A 201 12.87 -13.96 -20.56
C LYS A 201 12.57 -12.95 -21.65
N LYS A 202 12.82 -11.66 -21.44
CA LYS A 202 12.65 -10.64 -22.48
C LYS A 202 13.75 -10.69 -23.54
N LEU A 203 14.97 -11.09 -23.18
CA LEU A 203 16.09 -11.24 -24.11
C LEU A 203 15.92 -12.50 -25.00
N ILE A 204 15.32 -13.56 -24.46
CA ILE A 204 15.12 -14.83 -25.21
C ILE A 204 13.91 -14.74 -26.16
N LYS A 205 12.99 -13.80 -25.98
CA LYS A 205 11.81 -13.59 -26.84
C LYS A 205 12.08 -12.67 -28.04
N ILE A 206 13.31 -12.22 -28.20
CA ILE A 206 13.80 -11.54 -29.41
C ILE A 206 14.38 -12.55 -30.36
#